data_c007491485ad9ac3d0e53a114b5a2fe5
#
_entry.id   c007491485ad9ac3d0e53a114b5a2fe5
#
_cell.length_a   1.000
_cell.length_b   1.000
_cell.length_c   1.000
_cell.angle_alpha   90.00
_cell.angle_beta   90.00
_cell.angle_gamma   90.00
#
_symmetry.space_group_name_H-M   'P 1'
#
loop_
_entity.id
_entity.type
_entity.pdbx_description
1 polymer ?
#
loop_
_entity_poly.entity_id
_entity_poly.type
_entity_poly.pdbx_seq_one_letter_code
_entity_poly.pdbx_strand_id
1 'polypeptide(L)'
;MYNYRKVTDDLYWVGGDDHRLSLFENIHPIYHGVSYNAYLLMDEKTVLVDTADWSVGRQFLDNVEGVLGDRELDFLLINHVEPDHAASIPEILLRWPNVKIITTEKAAMILRQFGFNIRPEQVDEVTEGDSRCFGKHTIAFVKAPMVHWPEAMVSFDTTNGVLFSADAFGSFRALDGKLFADEVEFDKEWLDDARRYYTNIVGKYGPQVLQVLKKASTLPIKYICPLHGPVWRKDIPYILDKYMHWASYEPEEKGIMIVYASMYGNTEAAAEVLARKLCEKGITKTRLYDVSSTHMSYLISDLFRYSHLVLASVTYNLGIFPPMHNFLMDLKALNLQKRTCAIVENGSWAPNSGNLMKAELEEMKHMEILDDEVSITSSYRENNESDMDALVDALVASFNKK
;
A
#
# COMPACT_ATOMS: atom_id res chain seq x y z
N MET A 1 4.82 31.03 6.09
CA MET A 1 3.46 30.77 6.68
C MET A 1 3.48 29.32 7.11
N TYR A 2 3.19 29.07 8.38
CA TYR A 2 3.38 27.75 8.99
C TYR A 2 2.09 26.93 8.95
N ASN A 3 2.20 25.64 8.64
CA ASN A 3 1.09 24.68 8.58
C ASN A 3 1.42 23.41 9.37
N TYR A 4 2.09 23.55 10.51
CA TYR A 4 2.35 22.43 11.41
C TYR A 4 1.19 22.17 12.36
N ARG A 5 1.07 20.93 12.85
CA ARG A 5 0.06 20.54 13.84
C ARG A 5 0.68 19.73 14.99
N LYS A 6 0.15 19.91 16.20
CA LYS A 6 0.53 19.07 17.34
C LYS A 6 -0.02 17.66 17.20
N VAL A 7 0.86 16.67 17.43
CA VAL A 7 0.50 15.27 17.62
C VAL A 7 0.34 14.96 19.11
N THR A 8 1.33 15.38 19.91
CA THR A 8 1.31 15.39 21.38
C THR A 8 1.68 16.80 21.87
N ASP A 9 1.90 16.99 23.17
CA ASP A 9 2.27 18.32 23.71
C ASP A 9 3.64 18.80 23.18
N ASP A 10 4.52 17.87 22.87
CA ASP A 10 5.92 18.07 22.49
C ASP A 10 6.31 17.48 21.11
N LEU A 11 5.40 16.77 20.45
CA LEU A 11 5.58 16.25 19.10
C LEU A 11 4.69 16.98 18.10
N TYR A 12 5.28 17.43 16.99
CA TYR A 12 4.60 18.18 15.94
C TYR A 12 4.74 17.46 14.60
N TRP A 13 3.65 17.36 13.83
CA TRP A 13 3.69 17.09 12.41
C TRP A 13 4.17 18.36 11.69
N VAL A 14 5.21 18.21 10.86
CA VAL A 14 5.85 19.31 10.12
C VAL A 14 5.94 19.05 8.63
N GLY A 15 5.30 18.00 8.13
CA GLY A 15 5.28 17.60 6.73
C GLY A 15 4.57 18.59 5.79
N GLY A 16 4.14 18.07 4.65
CA GLY A 16 3.41 18.84 3.65
C GLY A 16 2.48 17.97 2.81
N ASP A 17 1.50 18.60 2.17
CA ASP A 17 0.53 17.98 1.26
C ASP A 17 0.81 18.38 -0.18
N ASP A 18 1.01 17.41 -1.08
CA ASP A 18 1.07 17.67 -2.52
C ASP A 18 -0.26 17.33 -3.20
N HIS A 19 -1.05 18.38 -3.46
CA HIS A 19 -2.33 18.28 -4.17
C HIS A 19 -2.18 18.28 -5.70
N ARG A 20 -0.96 18.40 -6.23
CA ARG A 20 -0.68 18.53 -7.67
C ARG A 20 -0.13 17.25 -8.27
N LEU A 21 0.42 16.37 -7.45
CA LEU A 21 0.98 15.10 -7.90
C LEU A 21 -0.13 14.22 -8.47
N SER A 22 0.00 13.83 -9.74
CA SER A 22 -0.97 12.97 -10.43
C SER A 22 -0.54 11.51 -10.52
N LEU A 23 0.78 11.24 -10.40
CA LEU A 23 1.37 9.90 -10.42
C LEU A 23 2.36 9.76 -9.26
N PHE A 24 2.05 8.92 -8.29
CA PHE A 24 2.99 8.52 -7.22
C PHE A 24 3.96 7.48 -7.78
N GLU A 25 5.25 7.58 -7.44
CA GLU A 25 6.35 6.78 -8.01
C GLU A 25 6.36 6.73 -9.55
N ASN A 26 5.78 7.73 -10.19
CA ASN A 26 5.62 7.83 -11.65
C ASN A 26 4.85 6.64 -12.28
N ILE A 27 4.07 5.92 -11.50
CA ILE A 27 3.29 4.74 -11.94
C ILE A 27 1.86 4.72 -11.38
N HIS A 28 1.64 5.10 -10.12
CA HIS A 28 0.33 5.00 -9.48
C HIS A 28 -0.47 6.29 -9.61
N PRO A 29 -1.57 6.34 -10.40
CA PRO A 29 -2.38 7.55 -10.49
C PRO A 29 -3.04 7.85 -9.15
N ILE A 30 -2.91 9.09 -8.68
CA ILE A 30 -3.52 9.59 -7.46
C ILE A 30 -4.34 10.84 -7.76
N TYR A 31 -5.63 10.79 -7.44
CA TYR A 31 -6.57 11.89 -7.76
C TYR A 31 -6.73 12.89 -6.60
N HIS A 32 -6.31 12.51 -5.42
CA HIS A 32 -6.46 13.30 -4.18
C HIS A 32 -5.13 13.76 -3.60
N GLY A 33 -4.06 13.74 -4.43
CA GLY A 33 -2.72 14.07 -3.97
C GLY A 33 -2.14 13.05 -2.99
N VAL A 34 -1.11 13.48 -2.24
CA VAL A 34 -0.43 12.67 -1.22
C VAL A 34 0.10 13.58 -0.12
N SER A 35 0.14 13.10 1.11
CA SER A 35 0.88 13.75 2.19
C SER A 35 2.28 13.14 2.32
N TYR A 36 3.27 13.99 2.60
CA TYR A 36 4.61 13.60 3.02
C TYR A 36 4.78 14.03 4.46
N ASN A 37 4.72 13.06 5.37
CA ASN A 37 4.74 13.33 6.79
C ASN A 37 6.18 13.33 7.33
N ALA A 38 6.47 14.30 8.15
CA ALA A 38 7.67 14.37 8.98
C ALA A 38 7.28 14.88 10.35
N TYR A 39 8.05 14.55 11.37
CA TYR A 39 7.67 14.89 12.74
C TYR A 39 8.84 15.55 13.48
N LEU A 40 8.56 16.54 14.30
CA LEU A 40 9.56 17.23 15.10
C LEU A 40 9.24 17.10 16.58
N LEU A 41 10.12 16.43 17.31
CA LEU A 41 10.07 16.30 18.76
C LEU A 41 10.84 17.46 19.40
N MET A 42 10.15 18.19 20.30
CA MET A 42 10.67 19.33 21.05
C MET A 42 10.92 18.92 22.51
N ASP A 43 12.08 18.34 22.78
CA ASP A 43 12.53 17.93 24.12
C ASP A 43 13.78 18.76 24.54
N GLU A 44 14.58 18.30 25.53
CA GLU A 44 15.88 18.90 25.83
C GLU A 44 16.75 18.95 24.57
N LYS A 45 16.73 17.86 23.79
CA LYS A 45 17.25 17.77 22.44
C LYS A 45 16.11 17.75 21.43
N THR A 46 16.30 18.45 20.33
CA THR A 46 15.33 18.48 19.22
C THR A 46 15.61 17.35 18.25
N VAL A 47 14.57 16.62 17.82
CA VAL A 47 14.70 15.50 16.92
C VAL A 47 13.69 15.63 15.77
N LEU A 48 14.19 15.83 14.56
CA LEU A 48 13.39 15.72 13.34
C LEU A 48 13.36 14.25 12.93
N VAL A 49 12.17 13.69 12.75
CA VAL A 49 11.94 12.30 12.32
C VAL A 49 11.51 12.30 10.88
N ASP A 50 12.35 11.76 10.02
CA ASP A 50 12.28 11.73 8.56
C ASP A 50 12.16 13.13 7.94
N THR A 51 12.13 13.21 6.62
CA THR A 51 11.95 14.45 5.87
C THR A 51 10.80 14.30 4.87
N ALA A 52 10.59 15.28 4.00
CA ALA A 52 9.53 15.28 3.02
C ALA A 52 10.08 15.42 1.59
N ASP A 53 9.26 15.04 0.61
CA ASP A 53 9.56 15.20 -0.81
C ASP A 53 9.84 16.67 -1.15
N TRP A 54 10.67 16.87 -2.15
CA TRP A 54 11.05 18.21 -2.59
C TRP A 54 9.88 19.02 -3.13
N SER A 55 8.83 18.38 -3.63
CA SER A 55 7.61 19.07 -4.11
C SER A 55 6.93 19.91 -3.04
N VAL A 56 7.06 19.49 -1.76
CA VAL A 56 6.56 20.20 -0.57
C VAL A 56 7.69 20.75 0.30
N GLY A 57 8.95 20.66 -0.15
CA GLY A 57 10.16 20.96 0.61
C GLY A 57 10.15 22.34 1.25
N ARG A 58 9.67 23.38 0.53
CA ARG A 58 9.55 24.72 1.10
C ARG A 58 8.61 24.77 2.31
N GLN A 59 7.42 24.19 2.19
CA GLN A 59 6.44 24.16 3.28
C GLN A 59 6.98 23.37 4.47
N PHE A 60 7.58 22.22 4.21
CA PHE A 60 8.23 21.39 5.21
C PHE A 60 9.30 22.17 5.99
N LEU A 61 10.21 22.83 5.30
CA LEU A 61 11.27 23.62 5.94
C LEU A 61 10.72 24.81 6.73
N ASP A 62 9.75 25.54 6.19
CA ASP A 62 9.04 26.62 6.91
C ASP A 62 8.41 26.07 8.21
N ASN A 63 7.79 24.86 8.16
CA ASN A 63 7.17 24.23 9.32
C ASN A 63 8.21 23.85 10.38
N VAL A 64 9.34 23.25 9.98
CA VAL A 64 10.45 22.89 10.89
C VAL A 64 10.97 24.14 11.58
N GLU A 65 11.29 25.19 10.83
CA GLU A 65 11.75 26.47 11.40
C GLU A 65 10.72 27.10 12.34
N GLY A 66 9.44 27.03 11.95
CA GLY A 66 8.36 27.60 12.75
C GLY A 66 8.15 26.91 14.10
N VAL A 67 8.42 25.62 14.19
CA VAL A 67 8.35 24.85 15.45
C VAL A 67 9.63 25.02 16.27
N LEU A 68 10.81 24.98 15.63
CA LEU A 68 12.09 25.17 16.31
C LEU A 68 12.22 26.56 16.95
N GLY A 69 11.70 27.60 16.27
CA GLY A 69 11.94 29.00 16.71
C GLY A 69 13.45 29.30 16.72
N ASP A 70 13.95 29.75 17.85
CA ASP A 70 15.38 30.08 18.04
C ASP A 70 16.25 28.87 18.42
N ARG A 71 15.70 27.65 18.46
CA ARG A 71 16.45 26.44 18.81
C ARG A 71 17.14 25.86 17.60
N GLU A 72 18.31 25.23 17.83
CA GLU A 72 19.01 24.42 16.85
C GLU A 72 18.31 23.05 16.67
N LEU A 73 18.52 22.42 15.52
CA LEU A 73 18.17 21.02 15.31
C LEU A 73 19.34 20.13 15.74
N ASP A 74 19.16 19.37 16.81
CA ASP A 74 20.20 18.50 17.35
C ASP A 74 20.34 17.19 16.55
N PHE A 75 19.20 16.55 16.19
CA PHE A 75 19.17 15.25 15.54
C PHE A 75 18.19 15.19 14.37
N LEU A 76 18.59 14.44 13.34
CA LEU A 76 17.74 13.97 12.24
C LEU A 76 17.68 12.43 12.36
N LEU A 77 16.54 11.90 12.76
CA LEU A 77 16.27 10.46 12.80
C LEU A 77 15.67 10.04 11.46
N ILE A 78 16.29 9.10 10.76
CA ILE A 78 15.85 8.63 9.46
C ILE A 78 15.45 7.16 9.57
N ASN A 79 14.16 6.89 9.39
CA ASN A 79 13.58 5.55 9.37
C ASN A 79 13.63 4.92 7.98
N HIS A 80 13.49 5.76 6.92
CA HIS A 80 13.42 5.33 5.53
C HIS A 80 14.12 6.33 4.59
N VAL A 81 14.73 5.83 3.53
CA VAL A 81 15.59 6.65 2.65
C VAL A 81 15.10 6.72 1.20
N GLU A 82 13.87 6.30 0.93
CA GLU A 82 13.27 6.56 -0.36
C GLU A 82 13.27 8.05 -0.67
N PRO A 83 13.50 8.46 -1.94
CA PRO A 83 13.67 9.89 -2.28
C PRO A 83 12.56 10.81 -1.80
N ASP A 84 11.32 10.35 -1.71
CA ASP A 84 10.20 11.16 -1.23
C ASP A 84 10.22 11.44 0.30
N HIS A 85 11.11 10.74 1.03
CA HIS A 85 11.41 11.01 2.44
C HIS A 85 12.85 11.47 2.68
N ALA A 86 13.69 11.43 1.64
CA ALA A 86 15.11 11.76 1.75
C ALA A 86 15.51 13.01 0.95
N ALA A 87 14.71 13.45 -0.03
CA ALA A 87 15.09 14.53 -0.94
C ALA A 87 15.38 15.86 -0.24
N SER A 88 14.79 16.14 0.90
CA SER A 88 15.01 17.38 1.68
C SER A 88 16.18 17.29 2.66
N ILE A 89 16.84 16.14 2.82
CA ILE A 89 18.00 15.99 3.73
C ILE A 89 19.12 16.98 3.43
N PRO A 90 19.54 17.22 2.16
CA PRO A 90 20.60 18.19 1.87
C PRO A 90 20.30 19.59 2.40
N GLU A 91 19.05 20.04 2.34
CA GLU A 91 18.65 21.34 2.88
C GLU A 91 18.69 21.38 4.40
N ILE A 92 18.32 20.28 5.07
CA ILE A 92 18.46 20.16 6.53
C ILE A 92 19.94 20.27 6.93
N LEU A 93 20.83 19.57 6.23
CA LEU A 93 22.28 19.59 6.50
C LEU A 93 22.90 20.97 6.20
N LEU A 94 22.36 21.71 5.24
CA LEU A 94 22.81 23.06 4.93
C LEU A 94 22.39 24.06 6.01
N ARG A 95 21.16 23.97 6.52
CA ARG A 95 20.62 24.89 7.53
C ARG A 95 21.14 24.61 8.93
N TRP A 96 21.27 23.32 9.27
CA TRP A 96 21.78 22.84 10.56
C TRP A 96 23.02 21.95 10.35
N PRO A 97 24.19 22.52 10.04
CA PRO A 97 25.38 21.76 9.65
C PRO A 97 25.96 20.89 10.77
N ASN A 98 25.53 21.12 12.02
CA ASN A 98 25.95 20.36 13.19
C ASN A 98 24.98 19.22 13.56
N VAL A 99 23.84 19.09 12.85
CA VAL A 99 22.84 18.05 13.10
C VAL A 99 23.48 16.67 13.02
N LYS A 100 23.15 15.79 13.98
CA LYS A 100 23.54 14.38 13.97
C LYS A 100 22.46 13.55 13.32
N ILE A 101 22.84 12.62 12.44
CA ILE A 101 21.93 11.72 11.75
C ILE A 101 21.89 10.40 12.51
N ILE A 102 20.71 10.00 12.97
CA ILE A 102 20.49 8.68 13.59
C ILE A 102 19.82 7.81 12.51
N THR A 103 20.48 6.72 12.12
CA THR A 103 19.95 5.81 11.12
C THR A 103 20.69 4.47 11.13
N THR A 104 20.25 3.51 10.31
CA THR A 104 20.96 2.23 10.15
C THR A 104 22.18 2.39 9.22
N GLU A 105 23.19 1.51 9.39
CA GLU A 105 24.36 1.45 8.49
C GLU A 105 23.92 1.37 7.01
N LYS A 106 22.92 0.52 6.72
CA LYS A 106 22.42 0.33 5.35
C LYS A 106 21.76 1.59 4.80
N ALA A 107 20.98 2.30 5.59
CA ALA A 107 20.36 3.57 5.20
C ALA A 107 21.43 4.62 4.93
N ALA A 108 22.43 4.77 5.79
CA ALA A 108 23.56 5.67 5.58
C ALA A 108 24.35 5.34 4.29
N MET A 109 24.49 4.06 3.96
CA MET A 109 25.10 3.61 2.71
C MET A 109 24.27 4.05 1.49
N ILE A 110 22.97 3.83 1.51
CA ILE A 110 22.05 4.17 0.39
C ILE A 110 21.99 5.69 0.20
N LEU A 111 21.94 6.49 1.28
CA LEU A 111 21.97 7.95 1.18
C LEU A 111 23.25 8.44 0.47
N ARG A 112 24.40 7.82 0.73
CA ARG A 112 25.65 8.13 0.00
C ARG A 112 25.58 7.72 -1.47
N GLN A 113 24.87 6.62 -1.80
CA GLN A 113 24.64 6.21 -3.20
C GLN A 113 23.78 7.22 -3.97
N PHE A 114 22.84 7.90 -3.30
CA PHE A 114 22.10 9.04 -3.86
C PHE A 114 22.96 10.33 -4.00
N GLY A 115 24.22 10.28 -3.56
CA GLY A 115 25.13 11.42 -3.66
C GLY A 115 24.97 12.44 -2.53
N PHE A 116 24.28 12.12 -1.44
CA PHE A 116 24.18 13.02 -0.29
C PHE A 116 25.52 13.12 0.42
N ASN A 117 25.98 14.35 0.64
CA ASN A 117 27.25 14.64 1.28
C ASN A 117 27.14 14.50 2.82
N ILE A 118 26.98 13.26 3.28
CA ILE A 118 26.88 12.92 4.71
C ILE A 118 28.27 12.52 5.22
N ARG A 119 28.80 13.31 6.13
CA ARG A 119 30.09 13.03 6.76
C ARG A 119 29.98 11.87 7.73
N PRO A 120 30.92 10.92 7.77
CA PRO A 120 30.86 9.78 8.66
C PRO A 120 30.66 10.15 10.15
N GLU A 121 31.31 11.22 10.61
CA GLU A 121 31.22 11.72 11.97
C GLU A 121 29.86 12.35 12.33
N GLN A 122 29.00 12.61 11.35
CA GLN A 122 27.61 13.07 11.58
C GLN A 122 26.66 11.90 11.86
N VAL A 123 27.03 10.68 11.50
CA VAL A 123 26.14 9.51 11.59
C VAL A 123 26.32 8.83 12.94
N ASP A 124 25.22 8.73 13.67
CA ASP A 124 25.05 7.84 14.83
C ASP A 124 24.31 6.60 14.34
N GLU A 125 25.07 5.55 14.05
CA GLU A 125 24.52 4.29 13.56
C GLU A 125 23.82 3.53 14.68
N VAL A 126 22.61 3.06 14.37
CA VAL A 126 21.78 2.28 15.30
C VAL A 126 21.38 0.94 14.71
N THR A 127 21.08 0.00 15.60
CA THR A 127 20.62 -1.33 15.21
C THR A 127 19.43 -1.77 16.07
N GLU A 128 18.90 -2.95 15.77
CA GLU A 128 17.79 -3.55 16.52
C GLU A 128 18.08 -3.59 18.03
N GLY A 129 17.18 -3.00 18.82
CA GLY A 129 17.26 -2.98 20.27
C GLY A 129 18.04 -1.79 20.85
N ASP A 130 18.70 -0.99 20.02
CA ASP A 130 19.30 0.27 20.50
C ASP A 130 18.20 1.28 20.86
N SER A 131 18.60 2.27 21.68
CA SER A 131 17.75 3.41 22.00
C SER A 131 18.58 4.68 22.21
N ARG A 132 17.94 5.84 22.09
CA ARG A 132 18.54 7.13 22.37
C ARG A 132 17.60 7.96 23.25
N CYS A 133 18.18 8.62 24.26
CA CYS A 133 17.48 9.52 25.16
C CYS A 133 17.74 10.98 24.75
N PHE A 134 16.67 11.77 24.65
CA PHE A 134 16.71 13.15 24.19
C PHE A 134 16.34 14.17 25.27
N GLY A 135 16.23 13.70 26.50
CA GLY A 135 15.80 14.41 27.69
C GLY A 135 14.74 13.59 28.41
N LYS A 136 13.49 13.97 28.26
CA LYS A 136 12.31 13.26 28.75
C LYS A 136 11.96 12.03 27.89
N HIS A 137 12.21 12.12 26.58
CA HIS A 137 11.86 11.08 25.61
C HIS A 137 13.01 10.11 25.35
N THR A 138 12.65 8.82 25.25
CA THR A 138 13.55 7.77 24.82
C THR A 138 12.97 7.05 23.62
N ILE A 139 13.69 7.06 22.51
CA ILE A 139 13.28 6.41 21.26
C ILE A 139 14.09 5.12 21.09
N ALA A 140 13.39 4.00 20.97
CA ALA A 140 13.94 2.67 20.68
C ALA A 140 13.80 2.36 19.18
N PHE A 141 14.75 1.59 18.62
CA PHE A 141 14.82 1.29 17.20
C PHE A 141 14.55 -0.19 16.92
N VAL A 142 13.71 -0.45 15.89
CA VAL A 142 13.33 -1.80 15.48
C VAL A 142 13.50 -1.90 13.96
N LYS A 143 14.36 -2.81 13.50
CA LYS A 143 14.55 -3.04 12.07
C LYS A 143 13.30 -3.64 11.46
N ALA A 144 12.90 -3.09 10.31
CA ALA A 144 11.76 -3.52 9.50
C ALA A 144 12.18 -3.80 8.04
N PRO A 145 13.19 -4.67 7.80
CA PRO A 145 13.74 -4.86 6.47
C PRO A 145 12.67 -5.36 5.50
N MET A 146 12.64 -4.77 4.30
CA MET A 146 11.65 -5.03 3.25
C MET A 146 10.23 -4.57 3.61
N VAL A 147 10.09 -3.63 4.53
CA VAL A 147 8.81 -2.94 4.78
C VAL A 147 8.99 -1.42 4.50
N HIS A 148 9.13 -0.97 3.18
CA HIS A 148 9.19 -1.92 2.06
C HIS A 148 10.59 -2.02 1.42
N TRP A 149 11.56 -1.24 1.86
CA TRP A 149 12.97 -1.29 1.44
C TRP A 149 13.86 -2.06 2.44
N PRO A 150 15.08 -2.49 2.01
CA PRO A 150 15.91 -3.38 2.83
C PRO A 150 16.54 -2.71 4.05
N GLU A 151 16.63 -1.38 4.09
CA GLU A 151 17.19 -0.58 5.18
C GLU A 151 16.14 -0.10 6.17
N ALA A 152 14.84 -0.24 5.84
CA ALA A 152 13.74 0.33 6.60
C ALA A 152 13.80 -0.04 8.09
N MET A 153 13.51 0.94 8.91
CA MET A 153 13.44 0.89 10.35
C MET A 153 12.15 1.55 10.82
N VAL A 154 11.60 1.10 11.92
CA VAL A 154 10.58 1.83 12.68
C VAL A 154 11.18 2.26 14.01
N SER A 155 10.74 3.37 14.54
CA SER A 155 11.22 3.87 15.83
C SER A 155 10.05 4.11 16.78
N PHE A 156 10.27 3.84 18.06
CA PHE A 156 9.22 3.87 19.07
C PHE A 156 9.62 4.76 20.26
N ASP A 157 8.90 5.86 20.43
CA ASP A 157 9.01 6.69 21.65
C ASP A 157 8.33 5.98 22.82
N THR A 158 9.11 5.48 23.74
CA THR A 158 8.66 4.73 24.92
C THR A 158 7.97 5.60 25.95
N THR A 159 8.13 6.92 25.88
CA THR A 159 7.58 7.88 26.83
C THR A 159 6.11 8.18 26.53
N ASN A 160 5.80 8.50 25.28
CA ASN A 160 4.45 8.84 24.86
C ASN A 160 3.72 7.70 24.14
N GLY A 161 4.41 6.60 23.82
CA GLY A 161 3.83 5.47 23.09
C GLY A 161 3.62 5.78 21.62
N VAL A 162 4.52 6.55 20.98
CA VAL A 162 4.44 6.93 19.59
C VAL A 162 5.27 5.99 18.73
N LEU A 163 4.65 5.32 17.77
CA LEU A 163 5.31 4.54 16.76
C LEU A 163 5.48 5.39 15.48
N PHE A 164 6.71 5.71 15.11
CA PHE A 164 7.06 6.21 13.79
C PHE A 164 7.28 5.01 12.88
N SER A 165 6.32 4.79 12.00
CA SER A 165 6.16 3.50 11.33
C SER A 165 6.76 3.45 9.92
N ALA A 166 7.53 4.45 9.52
CA ALA A 166 7.95 4.63 8.13
C ALA A 166 6.70 4.55 7.21
N ASP A 167 6.78 3.84 6.10
CA ASP A 167 5.66 3.67 5.16
C ASP A 167 4.58 2.72 5.63
N ALA A 168 4.85 1.93 6.66
CA ALA A 168 3.80 1.10 7.23
C ALA A 168 2.65 1.97 7.77
N PHE A 169 1.42 1.54 7.51
CA PHE A 169 0.18 2.26 7.80
C PHE A 169 -0.05 3.53 6.97
N GLY A 170 0.75 3.71 5.91
CA GLY A 170 0.61 4.80 4.95
C GLY A 170 -0.65 4.69 4.10
N SER A 171 -1.01 5.79 3.44
CA SER A 171 -2.13 5.89 2.51
C SER A 171 -1.83 6.91 1.42
N PHE A 172 -2.31 6.66 0.21
CA PHE A 172 -2.46 7.74 -0.75
C PHE A 172 -3.45 8.77 -0.21
N ARG A 173 -3.46 9.96 -0.73
CA ARG A 173 -4.30 11.11 -0.43
C ARG A 173 -3.63 12.13 0.48
N ALA A 174 -3.84 13.40 0.17
CA ALA A 174 -3.47 14.54 0.97
C ALA A 174 -4.39 14.69 2.20
N LEU A 175 -3.87 15.27 3.28
CA LEU A 175 -4.58 15.33 4.57
C LEU A 175 -5.71 16.36 4.62
N ASP A 176 -5.73 17.35 3.72
CA ASP A 176 -6.76 18.40 3.68
C ASP A 176 -6.93 19.14 5.04
N GLY A 177 -5.85 19.28 5.80
CA GLY A 177 -5.82 19.89 7.13
C GLY A 177 -6.29 19.00 8.27
N LYS A 178 -6.78 17.78 7.99
CA LYS A 178 -7.20 16.78 8.99
C LYS A 178 -6.05 15.80 9.22
N LEU A 179 -5.38 15.94 10.35
CA LEU A 179 -4.17 15.13 10.63
C LEU A 179 -4.50 13.73 11.14
N PHE A 180 -5.58 13.56 11.88
CA PHE A 180 -5.84 12.31 12.59
C PHE A 180 -6.92 11.47 11.89
N ALA A 181 -6.76 10.16 11.92
CA ALA A 181 -7.72 9.21 11.35
C ALA A 181 -9.13 9.32 11.99
N ASP A 182 -9.22 9.78 13.23
CA ASP A 182 -10.50 10.02 13.92
C ASP A 182 -11.14 11.39 13.59
N GLU A 183 -10.53 12.17 12.71
CA GLU A 183 -11.09 13.44 12.18
C GLU A 183 -11.80 13.23 10.83
N VAL A 184 -11.80 12.00 10.29
CA VAL A 184 -12.38 11.63 8.99
C VAL A 184 -13.29 10.41 9.11
N GLU A 185 -14.18 10.21 8.14
CA GLU A 185 -14.91 8.95 7.98
C GLU A 185 -14.02 7.93 7.24
N PHE A 186 -13.05 7.33 7.96
CA PHE A 186 -11.97 6.57 7.37
C PHE A 186 -12.43 5.48 6.40
N ASP A 187 -13.46 4.70 6.75
CA ASP A 187 -13.99 3.62 5.90
C ASP A 187 -14.53 4.11 4.55
N LYS A 188 -15.06 5.31 4.52
CA LYS A 188 -15.67 5.86 3.31
C LYS A 188 -14.68 6.66 2.47
N GLU A 189 -13.77 7.37 3.13
CA GLU A 189 -12.92 8.35 2.47
C GLU A 189 -11.49 7.84 2.22
N TRP A 190 -10.95 6.98 3.09
CA TRP A 190 -9.53 6.65 3.14
C TRP A 190 -9.21 5.16 2.98
N LEU A 191 -10.10 4.25 3.38
CA LEU A 191 -9.79 2.81 3.43
C LEU A 191 -9.36 2.25 2.06
N ASP A 192 -10.01 2.66 0.98
CA ASP A 192 -9.66 2.20 -0.36
C ASP A 192 -8.29 2.74 -0.81
N ASP A 193 -7.96 3.99 -0.46
CA ASP A 193 -6.65 4.59 -0.74
C ASP A 193 -5.55 3.95 0.14
N ALA A 194 -5.83 3.64 1.40
CA ALA A 194 -4.90 2.95 2.31
C ALA A 194 -4.64 1.50 1.85
N ARG A 195 -5.70 0.76 1.46
CA ARG A 195 -5.54 -0.59 0.88
C ARG A 195 -4.73 -0.54 -0.40
N ARG A 196 -5.03 0.42 -1.28
CA ARG A 196 -4.34 0.58 -2.56
C ARG A 196 -2.86 0.95 -2.37
N TYR A 197 -2.55 1.79 -1.37
CA TYR A 197 -1.17 2.08 -0.97
C TYR A 197 -0.48 0.80 -0.51
N TYR A 198 -1.03 0.12 0.51
CA TYR A 198 -0.46 -1.11 1.03
C TYR A 198 -0.20 -2.14 -0.06
N THR A 199 -1.19 -2.45 -0.89
CA THR A 199 -1.13 -3.56 -1.83
C THR A 199 -0.11 -3.35 -2.94
N ASN A 200 0.10 -2.10 -3.37
CA ASN A 200 1.02 -1.77 -4.46
C ASN A 200 2.44 -1.48 -3.96
N ILE A 201 2.58 -0.87 -2.78
CA ILE A 201 3.88 -0.47 -2.23
C ILE A 201 4.49 -1.57 -1.35
N VAL A 202 3.70 -2.15 -0.46
CA VAL A 202 4.18 -3.10 0.57
C VAL A 202 3.76 -4.54 0.28
N GLY A 203 2.71 -4.76 -0.52
CA GLY A 203 1.97 -6.02 -0.65
C GLY A 203 2.78 -7.27 -0.94
N LYS A 204 3.89 -7.15 -1.68
CA LYS A 204 4.83 -8.25 -1.93
C LYS A 204 5.42 -8.85 -0.65
N TYR A 205 5.59 -8.02 0.37
CA TYR A 205 6.38 -8.33 1.58
C TYR A 205 5.51 -8.68 2.79
N GLY A 206 4.33 -9.26 2.57
CA GLY A 206 3.41 -9.68 3.63
C GLY A 206 4.07 -10.43 4.80
N PRO A 207 4.92 -11.48 4.57
CA PRO A 207 5.61 -12.17 5.64
C PRO A 207 6.51 -11.28 6.51
N GLN A 208 7.18 -10.28 5.91
CA GLN A 208 8.01 -9.32 6.62
C GLN A 208 7.16 -8.36 7.46
N VAL A 209 6.04 -7.90 6.88
CA VAL A 209 5.05 -7.09 7.62
C VAL A 209 4.51 -7.83 8.83
N LEU A 210 4.15 -9.12 8.69
CA LEU A 210 3.69 -9.95 9.82
C LEU A 210 4.73 -10.05 10.94
N GLN A 211 6.02 -10.12 10.59
CA GLN A 211 7.10 -10.12 11.60
C GLN A 211 7.18 -8.78 12.35
N VAL A 212 7.06 -7.65 11.62
CA VAL A 212 7.05 -6.31 12.24
C VAL A 212 5.82 -6.12 13.12
N LEU A 213 4.63 -6.52 12.65
CA LEU A 213 3.39 -6.47 13.44
C LEU A 213 3.50 -7.30 14.73
N LYS A 214 4.13 -8.49 14.66
CA LYS A 214 4.37 -9.32 15.85
C LYS A 214 5.27 -8.61 16.86
N LYS A 215 6.32 -7.92 16.42
CA LYS A 215 7.17 -7.12 17.31
C LYS A 215 6.38 -5.94 17.91
N ALA A 216 5.65 -5.22 17.06
CA ALA A 216 4.85 -4.06 17.45
C ALA A 216 3.73 -4.43 18.46
N SER A 217 3.16 -5.62 18.39
CA SER A 217 2.10 -6.07 19.31
C SER A 217 2.51 -6.14 20.78
N THR A 218 3.81 -6.13 21.06
CA THR A 218 4.35 -6.10 22.43
C THR A 218 4.55 -4.70 22.99
N LEU A 219 4.38 -3.67 22.15
CA LEU A 219 4.61 -2.28 22.52
C LEU A 219 3.30 -1.60 22.92
N PRO A 220 3.32 -0.72 23.93
CA PRO A 220 2.14 0.04 24.37
C PRO A 220 1.86 1.23 23.42
N ILE A 221 1.53 0.94 22.15
CA ILE A 221 1.33 1.94 21.12
C ILE A 221 0.05 2.74 21.41
N LYS A 222 0.19 4.06 21.45
CA LYS A 222 -0.90 5.04 21.60
C LYS A 222 -1.09 5.89 20.35
N TYR A 223 -0.03 6.04 19.56
CA TYR A 223 -0.03 6.78 18.29
C TYR A 223 0.73 5.97 17.24
N ILE A 224 0.25 5.98 16.00
CA ILE A 224 1.02 5.54 14.83
C ILE A 224 1.19 6.75 13.92
N CYS A 225 2.44 7.09 13.63
CA CYS A 225 2.86 8.23 12.83
C CYS A 225 3.49 7.71 11.52
N PRO A 226 2.71 7.47 10.45
CA PRO A 226 3.21 7.02 9.16
C PRO A 226 3.81 8.17 8.36
N LEU A 227 4.58 7.83 7.31
CA LEU A 227 5.15 8.82 6.39
C LEU A 227 4.15 9.34 5.35
N HIS A 228 3.01 8.66 5.17
CA HIS A 228 1.89 9.10 4.33
C HIS A 228 0.55 8.89 5.04
N GLY A 229 -0.43 9.73 4.72
CA GLY A 229 -1.79 9.61 5.27
C GLY A 229 -1.93 10.02 6.72
N PRO A 230 -3.06 9.70 7.35
CA PRO A 230 -3.42 10.21 8.67
C PRO A 230 -2.66 9.53 9.82
N VAL A 231 -2.42 10.28 10.90
CA VAL A 231 -1.91 9.79 12.17
C VAL A 231 -3.02 9.06 12.93
N TRP A 232 -2.71 7.89 13.46
CA TRP A 232 -3.63 7.12 14.31
C TRP A 232 -3.39 7.41 15.79
N ARG A 233 -4.46 7.76 16.51
CA ARG A 233 -4.47 7.94 17.98
C ARG A 233 -5.69 7.30 18.65
N LYS A 234 -6.64 6.83 17.86
CA LYS A 234 -7.81 6.06 18.27
C LYS A 234 -7.98 4.89 17.33
N ASP A 235 -8.70 3.87 17.77
CA ASP A 235 -9.04 2.69 16.96
C ASP A 235 -7.82 2.01 16.31
N ILE A 236 -6.65 2.07 16.97
CA ILE A 236 -5.43 1.41 16.50
C ILE A 236 -5.63 -0.09 16.19
N PRO A 237 -6.39 -0.86 16.99
CA PRO A 237 -6.69 -2.26 16.64
C PRO A 237 -7.36 -2.43 15.29
N TYR A 238 -8.16 -1.47 14.83
CA TYR A 238 -8.83 -1.51 13.54
C TYR A 238 -7.82 -1.53 12.38
N ILE A 239 -6.88 -0.59 12.35
CA ILE A 239 -5.88 -0.55 11.25
C ILE A 239 -4.87 -1.70 11.34
N LEU A 240 -4.55 -2.17 12.54
CA LEU A 240 -3.73 -3.37 12.73
C LEU A 240 -4.42 -4.62 12.16
N ASP A 241 -5.74 -4.78 12.36
CA ASP A 241 -6.53 -5.87 11.79
C ASP A 241 -6.52 -5.82 10.27
N LYS A 242 -6.71 -4.64 9.66
CA LYS A 242 -6.59 -4.48 8.20
C LYS A 242 -5.22 -4.91 7.69
N TYR A 243 -4.15 -4.46 8.33
CA TYR A 243 -2.78 -4.84 7.98
C TYR A 243 -2.53 -6.35 8.14
N MET A 244 -3.09 -6.99 9.17
CA MET A 244 -3.01 -8.45 9.35
C MET A 244 -3.66 -9.20 8.19
N HIS A 245 -4.86 -8.80 7.75
CA HIS A 245 -5.54 -9.38 6.59
C HIS A 245 -4.70 -9.21 5.32
N TRP A 246 -4.26 -8.00 5.03
CA TRP A 246 -3.48 -7.72 3.83
C TRP A 246 -2.13 -8.46 3.83
N ALA A 247 -1.43 -8.46 4.96
CA ALA A 247 -0.11 -9.11 5.09
C ALA A 247 -0.17 -10.64 5.07
N SER A 248 -1.29 -11.22 5.50
CA SER A 248 -1.54 -12.67 5.42
C SER A 248 -2.18 -13.10 4.09
N TYR A 249 -2.46 -12.14 3.20
CA TYR A 249 -3.20 -12.34 1.95
C TYR A 249 -4.61 -12.90 2.14
N GLU A 250 -5.17 -12.79 3.35
CA GLU A 250 -6.57 -13.12 3.59
C GLU A 250 -7.48 -12.03 3.01
N PRO A 251 -8.57 -12.40 2.31
CA PRO A 251 -9.50 -11.41 1.80
C PRO A 251 -10.21 -10.68 2.96
N GLU A 252 -10.46 -9.39 2.80
CA GLU A 252 -11.21 -8.63 3.81
C GLU A 252 -12.67 -9.08 3.92
N GLU A 253 -13.25 -9.48 2.78
CA GLU A 253 -14.65 -9.90 2.72
C GLU A 253 -14.89 -10.91 1.60
N LYS A 254 -15.97 -11.67 1.75
CA LYS A 254 -16.48 -12.50 0.65
C LYS A 254 -17.09 -11.60 -0.42
N GLY A 255 -16.53 -11.65 -1.62
CA GLY A 255 -16.97 -10.93 -2.80
C GLY A 255 -16.35 -11.54 -4.04
N ILE A 256 -16.90 -11.24 -5.21
CA ILE A 256 -16.43 -11.73 -6.51
C ILE A 256 -15.98 -10.54 -7.36
N MET A 257 -14.73 -10.56 -7.75
CA MET A 257 -14.16 -9.63 -8.72
C MET A 257 -14.13 -10.31 -10.08
N ILE A 258 -14.78 -9.71 -11.08
CA ILE A 258 -14.78 -10.17 -12.47
C ILE A 258 -13.92 -9.19 -13.27
N VAL A 259 -12.81 -9.68 -13.79
CA VAL A 259 -11.90 -8.91 -14.65
C VAL A 259 -12.02 -9.41 -16.07
N TYR A 260 -12.46 -8.57 -17.00
CA TYR A 260 -12.58 -8.95 -18.38
C TYR A 260 -11.61 -8.21 -19.30
N ALA A 261 -11.23 -8.90 -20.38
CA ALA A 261 -10.45 -8.39 -21.48
C ALA A 261 -11.24 -8.62 -22.79
N SER A 262 -11.78 -7.56 -23.36
CA SER A 262 -12.64 -7.63 -24.54
C SER A 262 -12.15 -6.68 -25.63
N MET A 263 -12.12 -7.16 -26.91
CA MET A 263 -11.75 -6.32 -28.04
C MET A 263 -12.93 -5.59 -28.65
N TYR A 264 -14.07 -6.28 -28.78
CA TYR A 264 -15.25 -5.79 -29.49
C TYR A 264 -16.56 -5.99 -28.71
N GLY A 265 -16.47 -6.13 -27.36
CA GLY A 265 -17.62 -6.24 -26.47
C GLY A 265 -18.18 -7.64 -26.25
N ASN A 266 -17.73 -8.69 -26.98
CA ASN A 266 -18.32 -10.02 -26.86
C ASN A 266 -17.94 -10.74 -25.54
N THR A 267 -16.69 -10.61 -25.10
CA THR A 267 -16.26 -11.15 -23.80
C THR A 267 -16.83 -10.34 -22.66
N GLU A 268 -16.93 -9.02 -22.81
CA GLU A 268 -17.61 -8.11 -21.89
C GLU A 268 -19.06 -8.54 -21.67
N ALA A 269 -19.83 -8.75 -22.76
CA ALA A 269 -21.22 -9.20 -22.66
C ALA A 269 -21.35 -10.53 -21.90
N ALA A 270 -20.42 -11.47 -22.07
CA ALA A 270 -20.41 -12.71 -21.31
C ALA A 270 -20.11 -12.48 -19.82
N ALA A 271 -19.19 -11.58 -19.50
CA ALA A 271 -18.90 -11.18 -18.11
C ALA A 271 -20.10 -10.48 -17.44
N GLU A 272 -20.85 -9.66 -18.18
CA GLU A 272 -22.09 -9.05 -17.69
C GLU A 272 -23.19 -10.09 -17.44
N VAL A 273 -23.33 -11.10 -18.32
CA VAL A 273 -24.26 -12.22 -18.11
C VAL A 273 -23.91 -12.98 -16.84
N LEU A 274 -22.63 -13.29 -16.64
CA LEU A 274 -22.15 -13.93 -15.40
C LEU A 274 -22.51 -13.10 -14.17
N ALA A 275 -22.18 -11.80 -14.17
CA ALA A 275 -22.47 -10.89 -13.06
C ALA A 275 -23.98 -10.82 -12.75
N ARG A 276 -24.84 -10.77 -13.77
CA ARG A 276 -26.29 -10.80 -13.63
C ARG A 276 -26.77 -12.10 -13.01
N LYS A 277 -26.31 -13.27 -13.52
CA LYS A 277 -26.69 -14.59 -13.00
C LYS A 277 -26.25 -14.78 -11.54
N LEU A 278 -25.06 -14.31 -11.14
CA LEU A 278 -24.60 -14.29 -9.75
C LEU A 278 -25.53 -13.45 -8.86
N CYS A 279 -25.93 -12.27 -9.33
CA CYS A 279 -26.88 -11.41 -8.62
C CYS A 279 -28.25 -12.07 -8.44
N GLU A 280 -28.77 -12.75 -9.47
CA GLU A 280 -30.02 -13.53 -9.41
C GLU A 280 -29.94 -14.68 -8.38
N LYS A 281 -28.76 -15.25 -8.16
CA LYS A 281 -28.48 -16.25 -7.11
C LYS A 281 -28.21 -15.63 -5.73
N GLY A 282 -28.33 -14.32 -5.56
CA GLY A 282 -28.19 -13.59 -4.29
C GLY A 282 -26.77 -13.11 -3.98
N ILE A 283 -25.79 -13.30 -4.87
CA ILE A 283 -24.43 -12.76 -4.70
C ILE A 283 -24.39 -11.35 -5.27
N THR A 284 -24.58 -10.35 -4.41
CA THR A 284 -24.63 -8.94 -4.77
C THR A 284 -23.29 -8.20 -4.61
N LYS A 285 -22.35 -8.79 -3.86
CA LYS A 285 -20.98 -8.24 -3.71
C LYS A 285 -20.12 -8.66 -4.90
N THR A 286 -20.41 -8.07 -6.05
CA THR A 286 -19.67 -8.28 -7.29
C THR A 286 -19.09 -6.96 -7.79
N ARG A 287 -17.92 -7.01 -8.41
CA ARG A 287 -17.30 -5.90 -9.15
C ARG A 287 -16.88 -6.37 -10.52
N LEU A 288 -17.18 -5.59 -11.53
CA LEU A 288 -16.85 -5.87 -12.92
C LEU A 288 -15.85 -4.83 -13.42
N TYR A 289 -14.73 -5.27 -13.98
CA TYR A 289 -13.64 -4.40 -14.43
C TYR A 289 -13.17 -4.75 -15.84
N ASP A 290 -13.07 -3.74 -16.69
CA ASP A 290 -12.30 -3.81 -17.93
C ASP A 290 -10.81 -3.60 -17.61
N VAL A 291 -10.02 -4.65 -17.83
CA VAL A 291 -8.57 -4.59 -17.60
C VAL A 291 -7.85 -3.64 -18.57
N SER A 292 -8.46 -3.28 -19.69
CA SER A 292 -7.89 -2.37 -20.66
C SER A 292 -8.01 -0.90 -20.27
N SER A 293 -8.99 -0.56 -19.45
CA SER A 293 -9.32 0.83 -19.07
C SER A 293 -9.13 1.13 -17.60
N THR A 294 -9.06 0.09 -16.75
CA THR A 294 -8.86 0.25 -15.31
C THR A 294 -7.37 0.15 -14.96
N HIS A 295 -6.83 1.15 -14.29
CA HIS A 295 -5.43 1.11 -13.88
C HIS A 295 -5.17 -0.06 -12.91
N MET A 296 -4.05 -0.75 -13.12
CA MET A 296 -3.67 -1.98 -12.42
C MET A 296 -3.73 -1.86 -10.89
N SER A 297 -3.31 -0.72 -10.33
CA SER A 297 -3.29 -0.50 -8.89
C SER A 297 -4.67 -0.59 -8.22
N TYR A 298 -5.76 -0.27 -8.94
CA TYR A 298 -7.13 -0.43 -8.43
C TYR A 298 -7.57 -1.90 -8.48
N LEU A 299 -7.23 -2.61 -9.57
CA LEU A 299 -7.53 -4.03 -9.71
C LEU A 299 -6.87 -4.85 -8.59
N ILE A 300 -5.60 -4.56 -8.34
CA ILE A 300 -4.83 -5.22 -7.27
C ILE A 300 -5.45 -4.92 -5.90
N SER A 301 -5.77 -3.66 -5.61
CA SER A 301 -6.39 -3.27 -4.34
C SER A 301 -7.68 -4.03 -4.07
N ASP A 302 -8.59 -4.08 -5.05
CA ASP A 302 -9.86 -4.79 -4.89
C ASP A 302 -9.68 -6.31 -4.82
N LEU A 303 -8.64 -6.86 -5.45
CA LEU A 303 -8.37 -8.28 -5.34
C LEU A 303 -7.80 -8.68 -3.94
N PHE A 304 -7.16 -7.77 -3.23
CA PHE A 304 -6.86 -7.99 -1.81
C PHE A 304 -8.11 -7.92 -0.93
N ARG A 305 -9.11 -7.17 -1.36
CA ARG A 305 -10.39 -7.07 -0.68
C ARG A 305 -11.25 -8.32 -0.84
N TYR A 306 -11.39 -8.84 -2.07
CA TYR A 306 -12.33 -9.89 -2.41
C TYR A 306 -11.73 -11.29 -2.42
N SER A 307 -12.58 -12.30 -2.08
CA SER A 307 -12.20 -13.70 -1.97
C SER A 307 -12.16 -14.46 -3.31
N HIS A 308 -12.92 -14.00 -4.31
CA HIS A 308 -13.05 -14.69 -5.59
C HIS A 308 -12.65 -13.81 -6.75
N LEU A 309 -11.98 -14.40 -7.73
CA LEU A 309 -11.55 -13.77 -8.98
C LEU A 309 -12.09 -14.56 -10.18
N VAL A 310 -12.80 -13.89 -11.06
CA VAL A 310 -13.13 -14.43 -12.38
C VAL A 310 -12.31 -13.71 -13.44
N LEU A 311 -11.59 -14.47 -14.26
CA LEU A 311 -10.85 -13.98 -15.42
C LEU A 311 -11.61 -14.29 -16.68
N ALA A 312 -12.03 -13.26 -17.41
CA ALA A 312 -12.71 -13.41 -18.69
C ALA A 312 -11.86 -12.79 -19.80
N SER A 313 -11.26 -13.58 -20.68
CA SER A 313 -10.32 -13.06 -21.67
C SER A 313 -10.55 -13.61 -23.07
N VAL A 314 -10.42 -12.70 -24.06
CA VAL A 314 -10.29 -13.11 -25.46
C VAL A 314 -8.90 -13.68 -25.72
N THR A 315 -8.81 -14.69 -26.59
CA THR A 315 -7.55 -15.18 -27.13
C THR A 315 -7.00 -14.19 -28.17
N TYR A 316 -5.77 -13.74 -27.99
CA TYR A 316 -5.11 -12.78 -28.86
C TYR A 316 -3.76 -13.32 -29.33
N ASN A 317 -3.57 -13.42 -30.65
CA ASN A 317 -2.36 -14.02 -31.26
C ASN A 317 -2.01 -15.41 -30.67
N LEU A 318 -3.01 -16.26 -30.44
CA LEU A 318 -2.93 -17.57 -29.77
C LEU A 318 -2.46 -17.51 -28.30
N GLY A 319 -2.40 -16.30 -27.70
CA GLY A 319 -1.97 -16.05 -26.34
C GLY A 319 -3.06 -15.38 -25.50
N ILE A 320 -2.69 -15.01 -24.28
CA ILE A 320 -3.51 -14.16 -23.39
C ILE A 320 -3.52 -12.73 -23.97
N PHE A 321 -4.66 -12.04 -23.88
CA PHE A 321 -4.73 -10.64 -24.25
C PHE A 321 -3.75 -9.79 -23.40
N PRO A 322 -2.91 -8.91 -24.02
CA PRO A 322 -1.78 -8.30 -23.31
C PRO A 322 -2.13 -7.60 -21.99
N PRO A 323 -3.20 -6.78 -21.86
CA PRO A 323 -3.57 -6.21 -20.57
C PRO A 323 -3.89 -7.26 -19.49
N MET A 324 -4.54 -8.37 -19.85
CA MET A 324 -4.84 -9.48 -18.94
C MET A 324 -3.54 -10.20 -18.53
N HIS A 325 -2.62 -10.39 -19.46
CA HIS A 325 -1.32 -10.99 -19.16
C HIS A 325 -0.52 -10.12 -18.19
N ASN A 326 -0.48 -8.80 -18.41
CA ASN A 326 0.16 -7.87 -17.47
C ASN A 326 -0.47 -7.94 -16.08
N PHE A 327 -1.79 -8.04 -15.99
CA PHE A 327 -2.49 -8.19 -14.71
C PHE A 327 -2.03 -9.46 -13.96
N LEU A 328 -1.98 -10.60 -14.64
CA LEU A 328 -1.50 -11.85 -14.05
C LEU A 328 -0.04 -11.78 -13.61
N MET A 329 0.82 -11.12 -14.39
CA MET A 329 2.23 -10.90 -14.02
C MET A 329 2.36 -10.05 -12.75
N ASP A 330 1.56 -9.00 -12.61
CA ASP A 330 1.57 -8.15 -11.41
C ASP A 330 1.06 -8.91 -10.18
N LEU A 331 0.02 -9.75 -10.31
CA LEU A 331 -0.45 -10.60 -9.23
C LEU A 331 0.66 -11.54 -8.70
N LYS A 332 1.42 -12.14 -9.63
CA LYS A 332 2.58 -12.99 -9.28
C LYS A 332 3.68 -12.17 -8.60
N ALA A 333 4.02 -11.01 -9.16
CA ALA A 333 5.06 -10.13 -8.63
C ALA A 333 4.77 -9.70 -7.18
N LEU A 334 3.50 -9.47 -6.86
CA LEU A 334 3.02 -9.11 -5.52
C LEU A 334 2.77 -10.32 -4.59
N ASN A 335 3.03 -11.54 -5.10
CA ASN A 335 2.85 -12.79 -4.33
C ASN A 335 1.41 -12.99 -3.82
N LEU A 336 0.41 -12.51 -4.58
CA LEU A 336 -0.99 -12.70 -4.23
C LEU A 336 -1.31 -14.19 -4.12
N GLN A 337 -2.15 -14.55 -3.16
CA GLN A 337 -2.50 -15.94 -2.86
C GLN A 337 -3.89 -16.03 -2.23
N LYS A 338 -4.37 -17.28 -2.01
CA LYS A 338 -5.61 -17.56 -1.25
C LYS A 338 -6.86 -16.97 -1.93
N ARG A 339 -7.00 -17.15 -3.24
CA ARG A 339 -8.23 -16.77 -3.96
C ARG A 339 -8.83 -17.96 -4.65
N THR A 340 -10.16 -18.03 -4.67
CA THR A 340 -10.90 -18.93 -5.55
C THR A 340 -11.05 -18.29 -6.92
N CYS A 341 -10.63 -18.98 -7.97
CA CYS A 341 -10.55 -18.46 -9.33
C CYS A 341 -11.48 -19.23 -10.27
N ALA A 342 -12.09 -18.52 -11.20
CA ALA A 342 -12.88 -19.08 -12.30
C ALA A 342 -12.47 -18.44 -13.64
N ILE A 343 -12.70 -19.15 -14.74
CA ILE A 343 -12.21 -18.76 -16.05
C ILE A 343 -13.35 -18.75 -17.08
N VAL A 344 -13.39 -17.69 -17.88
CA VAL A 344 -14.19 -17.56 -19.08
C VAL A 344 -13.26 -17.21 -20.23
N GLU A 345 -13.16 -18.08 -21.23
CA GLU A 345 -12.36 -17.79 -22.42
C GLU A 345 -13.22 -17.45 -23.63
N ASN A 346 -12.66 -16.72 -24.56
CA ASN A 346 -13.26 -16.43 -25.84
C ASN A 346 -12.25 -16.50 -26.99
N GLY A 347 -12.67 -17.02 -28.14
CA GLY A 347 -11.85 -17.01 -29.34
C GLY A 347 -12.69 -17.43 -30.56
N SER A 348 -12.50 -16.76 -31.71
CA SER A 348 -13.32 -17.06 -32.90
C SER A 348 -12.87 -18.36 -33.61
N TRP A 349 -11.61 -18.76 -33.47
CA TRP A 349 -11.04 -19.95 -34.16
C TRP A 349 -9.96 -20.60 -33.33
N ALA A 350 -9.75 -20.91 -32.34
CA ALA A 350 -8.78 -21.55 -31.47
C ALA A 350 -8.72 -20.79 -30.12
N PRO A 351 -9.81 -20.82 -29.35
CA PRO A 351 -9.78 -20.30 -27.98
C PRO A 351 -8.70 -21.08 -27.19
N ASN A 352 -7.83 -20.33 -26.52
CA ASN A 352 -6.73 -20.91 -25.73
C ASN A 352 -6.34 -20.00 -24.52
N SER A 353 -6.99 -18.86 -24.38
CA SER A 353 -6.68 -17.94 -23.27
C SER A 353 -6.98 -18.56 -21.90
N GLY A 354 -7.99 -19.44 -21.83
CA GLY A 354 -8.36 -20.14 -20.59
C GLY A 354 -7.24 -21.03 -20.08
N ASN A 355 -6.74 -21.93 -20.92
CA ASN A 355 -5.62 -22.82 -20.55
C ASN A 355 -4.37 -22.02 -20.11
N LEU A 356 -4.09 -20.92 -20.82
CA LEU A 356 -2.92 -20.09 -20.49
C LEU A 356 -3.11 -19.34 -19.18
N MET A 357 -4.29 -18.75 -18.94
CA MET A 357 -4.59 -18.10 -17.66
C MET A 357 -4.57 -19.09 -16.49
N LYS A 358 -5.09 -20.30 -16.70
CA LYS A 358 -5.04 -21.38 -15.70
C LYS A 358 -3.61 -21.72 -15.33
N ALA A 359 -2.73 -21.90 -16.32
CA ALA A 359 -1.31 -22.18 -16.08
C ALA A 359 -0.63 -21.07 -15.26
N GLU A 360 -0.95 -19.78 -15.53
CA GLU A 360 -0.43 -18.64 -14.76
C GLU A 360 -0.92 -18.66 -13.29
N LEU A 361 -2.18 -19.02 -13.05
CA LEU A 361 -2.74 -19.14 -11.71
C LEU A 361 -2.19 -20.33 -10.92
N GLU A 362 -1.92 -21.46 -11.58
CA GLU A 362 -1.35 -22.67 -10.98
C GLU A 362 0.07 -22.45 -10.41
N GLU A 363 0.82 -21.48 -10.96
CA GLU A 363 2.12 -21.08 -10.40
C GLU A 363 2.00 -20.24 -9.12
N MET A 364 0.81 -19.70 -8.82
CA MET A 364 0.57 -18.87 -7.64
C MET A 364 0.17 -19.73 -6.44
N LYS A 365 0.59 -19.33 -5.24
CA LYS A 365 0.37 -20.10 -4.01
C LYS A 365 -1.10 -20.07 -3.58
N HIS A 366 -1.62 -21.24 -3.19
CA HIS A 366 -2.93 -21.37 -2.56
C HIS A 366 -4.08 -20.78 -3.39
N MET A 367 -3.99 -20.79 -4.72
CA MET A 367 -5.12 -20.50 -5.59
C MET A 367 -5.98 -21.75 -5.74
N GLU A 368 -7.29 -21.64 -5.51
CA GLU A 368 -8.28 -22.67 -5.81
C GLU A 368 -8.92 -22.33 -7.16
N ILE A 369 -8.63 -23.12 -8.18
CA ILE A 369 -9.19 -22.90 -9.53
C ILE A 369 -10.37 -23.84 -9.69
N LEU A 370 -11.56 -23.29 -10.00
CA LEU A 370 -12.78 -24.07 -10.23
C LEU A 370 -12.62 -24.85 -11.56
N ASP A 371 -13.15 -26.08 -11.58
CA ASP A 371 -13.07 -26.96 -12.76
C ASP A 371 -14.03 -26.54 -13.87
N ASP A 372 -15.16 -25.89 -13.50
CA ASP A 372 -16.12 -25.39 -14.47
C ASP A 372 -15.56 -24.17 -15.19
N GLU A 373 -15.46 -24.27 -16.51
CA GLU A 373 -14.93 -23.23 -17.41
C GLU A 373 -15.94 -22.95 -18.52
N VAL A 374 -16.06 -21.69 -18.95
CA VAL A 374 -16.88 -21.30 -20.07
C VAL A 374 -16.01 -20.97 -21.26
N SER A 375 -16.11 -21.76 -22.34
CA SER A 375 -15.44 -21.47 -23.62
C SER A 375 -16.44 -20.93 -24.64
N ILE A 376 -16.16 -19.73 -25.14
CA ILE A 376 -17.03 -19.00 -26.07
C ILE A 376 -16.37 -18.95 -27.45
N THR A 377 -17.17 -19.23 -28.47
CA THR A 377 -16.73 -19.05 -29.86
C THR A 377 -17.37 -17.80 -30.45
N SER A 378 -16.63 -16.69 -30.48
CA SER A 378 -16.98 -15.35 -30.93
C SER A 378 -17.94 -14.63 -29.99
N SER A 379 -19.22 -15.04 -29.94
CA SER A 379 -20.26 -14.38 -29.15
C SER A 379 -20.95 -15.35 -28.21
N TYR A 380 -21.27 -14.89 -27.00
CA TYR A 380 -22.11 -15.62 -26.07
C TYR A 380 -23.51 -15.87 -26.66
N ARG A 381 -23.97 -17.10 -26.60
CA ARG A 381 -25.26 -17.52 -27.17
C ARG A 381 -25.89 -18.65 -26.34
N GLU A 382 -27.10 -19.08 -26.73
CA GLU A 382 -27.87 -20.14 -26.06
C GLU A 382 -27.08 -21.42 -25.80
N ASN A 383 -26.18 -21.80 -26.70
CA ASN A 383 -25.29 -22.98 -26.48
C ASN A 383 -24.26 -22.82 -25.37
N ASN A 384 -24.03 -21.62 -24.89
CA ASN A 384 -23.14 -21.36 -23.73
C ASN A 384 -23.89 -21.28 -22.38
N GLU A 385 -25.23 -21.30 -22.42
CA GLU A 385 -26.04 -21.11 -21.19
C GLU A 385 -25.78 -22.21 -20.16
N SER A 386 -25.69 -23.49 -20.59
CA SER A 386 -25.45 -24.61 -19.69
C SER A 386 -24.11 -24.50 -18.95
N ASP A 387 -23.04 -24.15 -19.67
CA ASP A 387 -21.70 -24.03 -19.09
C ASP A 387 -21.63 -22.82 -18.17
N MET A 388 -22.28 -21.71 -18.57
CA MET A 388 -22.38 -20.52 -17.73
C MET A 388 -23.16 -20.78 -16.44
N ASP A 389 -24.26 -21.53 -16.49
CA ASP A 389 -25.04 -21.92 -15.32
C ASP A 389 -24.22 -22.84 -14.39
N ALA A 390 -23.47 -23.78 -14.94
CA ALA A 390 -22.55 -24.63 -14.18
C ALA A 390 -21.49 -23.81 -13.45
N LEU A 391 -20.84 -22.88 -14.16
CA LEU A 391 -19.84 -21.97 -13.57
C LEU A 391 -20.45 -21.11 -12.46
N VAL A 392 -21.64 -20.55 -12.66
CA VAL A 392 -22.38 -19.78 -11.64
C VAL A 392 -22.65 -20.63 -10.42
N ASP A 393 -23.15 -21.85 -10.59
CA ASP A 393 -23.48 -22.75 -9.48
C ASP A 393 -22.21 -23.16 -8.72
N ALA A 394 -21.08 -23.41 -9.41
CA ALA A 394 -19.79 -23.67 -8.79
C ALA A 394 -19.27 -22.46 -7.96
N LEU A 395 -19.38 -21.25 -8.51
CA LEU A 395 -19.03 -20.02 -7.80
C LEU A 395 -19.93 -19.82 -6.56
N VAL A 396 -21.23 -20.03 -6.67
CA VAL A 396 -22.17 -19.94 -5.53
C VAL A 396 -21.84 -20.98 -4.48
N ALA A 397 -21.55 -22.23 -4.87
CA ALA A 397 -21.19 -23.29 -3.97
C ALA A 397 -19.88 -22.97 -3.22
N SER A 398 -18.85 -22.48 -3.93
CA SER A 398 -17.59 -22.05 -3.33
C SER A 398 -17.78 -20.85 -2.40
N PHE A 399 -18.53 -19.84 -2.82
CA PHE A 399 -18.85 -18.66 -2.03
C PHE A 399 -19.54 -18.98 -0.70
N ASN A 400 -20.35 -20.03 -0.64
CA ASN A 400 -21.08 -20.47 0.54
C ASN A 400 -20.28 -21.46 1.43
N LYS A 401 -19.15 -21.98 0.98
CA LYS A 401 -18.26 -22.76 1.86
C LYS A 401 -17.85 -21.90 3.07
N LYS A 402 -17.85 -22.49 4.28
CA LYS A 402 -17.51 -21.80 5.53
C LYS A 402 -15.99 -21.59 5.66
#